data_b63a20d74a82c67ebabe6557cee1c072
#
_entry.id   b63a20d74a82c67ebabe6557cee1c072
#
_cell.length_a   1.000
_cell.length_b   1.000
_cell.length_c   1.000
_cell.angle_alpha   90.00
_cell.angle_beta   90.00
_cell.angle_gamma   90.00
#
_symmetry.space_group_name_H-M   'P 1'
#
loop_
_entity.id
_entity.type
_entity.pdbx_description
1 polymer ?
#
loop_
_entity_poly.entity_id
_entity_poly.type
_entity_poly.pdbx_seq_one_letter_code
_entity_poly.pdbx_strand_id
1 'polypeptide(L)'
;MGRIRVRLKNMKTSSKIKTFLIIFFIAIFAIITARHFIGLHFKKKFSVRPAPGVIVSAVEKSLFYKSIETFGTAIAQNSKAYRVQASNINGKLNLENRFVKKGEKILTLKDGGSLIADFAGKVGKREIAQGVLGSESLIITLDDLKKIVIDIKVPENYVGVLKTGLRAEVTSSAYKKVFKVXX
;
A
#
# COMPACT_ATOMS: atom_id res chain seq x y z
N MET A 1 -99.74 29.57 -41.51
CA MET A 1 -98.37 30.05 -41.25
C MET A 1 -98.33 30.60 -39.82
N GLY A 2 -98.06 29.75 -38.82
CA GLY A 2 -98.15 30.08 -37.38
C GLY A 2 -96.75 30.43 -36.83
N ARG A 3 -96.56 31.63 -36.37
CA ARG A 3 -95.37 32.06 -35.68
C ARG A 3 -95.45 31.70 -34.20
N ILE A 4 -94.62 30.76 -33.79
CA ILE A 4 -94.45 30.43 -32.35
C ILE A 4 -93.57 31.47 -31.72
N ARG A 5 -94.11 32.34 -30.87
CA ARG A 5 -93.31 33.27 -30.02
C ARG A 5 -93.00 32.55 -28.73
N VAL A 6 -91.72 32.25 -28.57
CA VAL A 6 -91.18 31.72 -27.29
C VAL A 6 -91.03 32.93 -26.33
N ARG A 7 -91.83 32.99 -25.33
CA ARG A 7 -91.73 33.97 -24.23
C ARG A 7 -90.68 33.50 -23.26
N LEU A 8 -89.51 34.12 -23.30
CA LEU A 8 -88.49 33.93 -22.27
C LEU A 8 -89.01 34.63 -20.97
N LYS A 9 -89.32 33.79 -20.03
CA LYS A 9 -89.79 34.23 -18.70
C LYS A 9 -88.53 34.78 -17.95
N ASN A 10 -88.46 36.10 -17.78
CA ASN A 10 -87.41 36.72 -16.93
C ASN A 10 -87.60 36.30 -15.47
N MET A 11 -86.87 35.29 -15.09
CA MET A 11 -86.80 34.90 -13.68
C MET A 11 -86.01 35.99 -12.92
N LYS A 12 -86.71 36.74 -12.08
CA LYS A 12 -86.09 37.63 -11.06
C LYS A 12 -85.32 36.81 -10.07
N THR A 13 -84.02 36.65 -10.34
CA THR A 13 -83.12 35.97 -9.40
C THR A 13 -83.08 36.71 -8.08
N SER A 14 -83.44 36.02 -7.03
CA SER A 14 -83.43 36.61 -5.65
C SER A 14 -82.03 37.25 -5.36
N SER A 15 -82.05 38.43 -4.79
CA SER A 15 -80.86 39.17 -4.41
C SER A 15 -79.82 38.28 -3.63
N LYS A 16 -80.30 37.38 -2.83
CA LYS A 16 -79.46 36.41 -2.08
C LYS A 16 -78.67 35.47 -2.98
N ILE A 17 -79.28 35.03 -4.11
CA ILE A 17 -78.63 34.14 -5.07
C ILE A 17 -77.52 34.89 -5.82
N LYS A 18 -77.76 36.17 -6.19
CA LYS A 18 -76.73 37.00 -6.83
C LYS A 18 -75.51 37.20 -5.91
N THR A 19 -75.77 37.51 -4.62
CA THR A 19 -74.71 37.69 -3.64
C THR A 19 -73.90 36.39 -3.43
N PHE A 20 -74.59 35.27 -3.37
CA PHE A 20 -73.93 33.97 -3.23
C PHE A 20 -73.03 33.66 -4.44
N LEU A 21 -73.49 33.91 -5.63
CA LEU A 21 -72.73 33.74 -6.87
C LEU A 21 -71.47 34.63 -6.92
N ILE A 22 -71.61 35.89 -6.49
CA ILE A 22 -70.47 36.82 -6.48
C ILE A 22 -69.42 36.31 -5.49
N ILE A 23 -69.82 35.93 -4.29
CA ILE A 23 -68.90 35.40 -3.28
C ILE A 23 -68.18 34.11 -3.80
N PHE A 24 -68.94 33.24 -4.43
CA PHE A 24 -68.40 32.01 -5.03
C PHE A 24 -67.35 32.29 -6.11
N PHE A 25 -67.61 33.23 -6.99
CA PHE A 25 -66.66 33.62 -8.03
C PHE A 25 -65.39 34.30 -7.44
N ILE A 26 -65.58 35.12 -6.42
CA ILE A 26 -64.43 35.71 -5.71
C ILE A 26 -63.56 34.63 -5.07
N ALA A 27 -64.18 33.64 -4.42
CA ALA A 27 -63.44 32.53 -3.81
C ALA A 27 -62.68 31.75 -4.84
N ILE A 28 -63.27 31.39 -6.00
CA ILE A 28 -62.56 30.70 -7.06
C ILE A 28 -61.40 31.53 -7.59
N PHE A 29 -61.61 32.82 -7.80
CA PHE A 29 -60.55 33.72 -8.26
C PHE A 29 -59.39 33.81 -7.27
N ALA A 30 -59.69 33.87 -5.97
CA ALA A 30 -58.70 33.87 -4.92
C ALA A 30 -57.86 32.58 -4.91
N ILE A 31 -58.50 31.42 -5.10
CA ILE A 31 -57.82 30.12 -5.16
C ILE A 31 -56.88 30.05 -6.41
N ILE A 32 -57.36 30.52 -7.57
CA ILE A 32 -56.54 30.48 -8.81
C ILE A 32 -55.33 31.41 -8.65
N THR A 33 -55.53 32.65 -8.11
CA THR A 33 -54.41 33.55 -7.92
C THR A 33 -53.41 33.03 -6.88
N ALA A 34 -53.91 32.48 -5.77
CA ALA A 34 -53.02 31.86 -4.76
C ALA A 34 -52.18 30.72 -5.38
N ARG A 35 -52.82 29.83 -6.13
CA ARG A 35 -52.14 28.72 -6.81
C ARG A 35 -51.08 29.21 -7.81
N HIS A 36 -51.39 30.29 -8.54
CA HIS A 36 -50.46 30.88 -9.50
C HIS A 36 -49.24 31.46 -8.78
N PHE A 37 -49.41 32.21 -7.70
CA PHE A 37 -48.30 32.78 -6.92
C PHE A 37 -47.46 31.68 -6.27
N ILE A 38 -48.09 30.66 -5.71
CA ILE A 38 -47.36 29.51 -5.10
C ILE A 38 -46.53 28.81 -6.20
N GLY A 39 -47.10 28.58 -7.38
CA GLY A 39 -46.39 27.97 -8.49
C GLY A 39 -45.15 28.76 -8.94
N LEU A 40 -45.28 30.07 -9.03
CA LEU A 40 -44.15 30.95 -9.37
C LEU A 40 -43.04 30.91 -8.31
N HIS A 41 -43.45 30.91 -7.03
CA HIS A 41 -42.48 30.85 -5.93
C HIS A 41 -41.72 29.53 -5.96
N PHE A 42 -42.36 28.40 -6.12
CA PHE A 42 -41.73 27.09 -6.20
C PHE A 42 -40.85 26.95 -7.46
N LYS A 43 -41.29 27.45 -8.60
CA LYS A 43 -40.48 27.47 -9.81
C LYS A 43 -39.18 28.22 -9.59
N LYS A 44 -39.23 29.40 -8.95
CA LYS A 44 -38.05 30.22 -8.71
C LYS A 44 -37.06 29.55 -7.73
N LYS A 45 -37.59 28.84 -6.75
CA LYS A 45 -36.76 28.23 -5.69
C LYS A 45 -36.17 26.86 -6.08
N PHE A 46 -36.87 26.06 -6.90
CA PHE A 46 -36.50 24.68 -7.18
C PHE A 46 -36.15 24.38 -8.64
N SER A 47 -36.24 25.35 -9.54
CA SER A 47 -35.93 25.13 -10.95
C SER A 47 -34.40 25.14 -11.22
N VAL A 48 -33.62 25.77 -10.35
CA VAL A 48 -32.17 25.83 -10.51
C VAL A 48 -31.57 24.64 -9.76
N ARG A 49 -31.18 23.60 -10.48
CA ARG A 49 -30.43 22.49 -9.89
C ARG A 49 -29.05 23.00 -9.49
N PRO A 50 -28.62 22.81 -8.24
CA PRO A 50 -27.25 23.16 -7.89
C PRO A 50 -26.29 22.39 -8.79
N ALA A 51 -25.25 23.04 -9.23
CA ALA A 51 -24.20 22.38 -10.01
C ALA A 51 -23.64 21.18 -9.23
N PRO A 52 -23.43 20.04 -9.88
CA PRO A 52 -22.86 18.90 -9.20
C PRO A 52 -21.50 19.28 -8.58
N GLY A 53 -21.34 18.96 -7.31
CA GLY A 53 -20.07 19.20 -6.63
C GLY A 53 -18.98 18.33 -7.25
N VAL A 54 -17.92 18.96 -7.73
CA VAL A 54 -16.76 18.25 -8.24
C VAL A 54 -15.63 18.38 -7.21
N ILE A 55 -15.04 17.24 -6.89
CA ILE A 55 -13.84 17.22 -6.06
C ILE A 55 -12.68 17.54 -6.99
N VAL A 56 -12.01 18.64 -6.73
CA VAL A 56 -10.83 19.03 -7.49
C VAL A 56 -9.61 18.88 -6.59
N SER A 57 -8.57 18.32 -7.16
CA SER A 57 -7.27 18.22 -6.51
C SER A 57 -6.27 19.05 -7.32
N ALA A 58 -5.46 19.81 -6.63
CA ALA A 58 -4.40 20.55 -7.29
C ALA A 58 -3.40 19.55 -7.90
N VAL A 59 -3.05 19.76 -9.15
CA VAL A 59 -2.02 18.95 -9.81
C VAL A 59 -0.67 19.43 -9.31
N GLU A 60 0.02 18.53 -8.61
CA GLU A 60 1.39 18.80 -8.17
C GLU A 60 2.36 18.08 -9.10
N LYS A 61 3.39 18.80 -9.49
CA LYS A 61 4.47 18.22 -10.30
C LYS A 61 5.32 17.32 -9.41
N SER A 62 5.29 16.02 -9.67
CA SER A 62 6.12 15.06 -8.95
C SER A 62 7.02 14.28 -9.91
N LEU A 63 8.17 13.89 -9.42
CA LEU A 63 9.09 13.07 -10.19
C LEU A 63 8.73 11.60 -10.00
N PHE A 64 8.37 10.96 -11.08
CA PHE A 64 8.08 9.52 -11.08
C PHE A 64 9.35 8.78 -11.52
N TYR A 65 9.81 7.92 -10.65
CA TYR A 65 10.94 7.06 -10.94
C TYR A 65 10.43 5.65 -11.23
N LYS A 66 10.98 5.04 -12.25
CA LYS A 66 10.74 3.63 -12.50
C LYS A 66 11.49 2.86 -11.40
N SER A 67 10.77 2.10 -10.60
CA SER A 67 11.36 1.29 -9.54
C SER A 67 11.11 -0.19 -9.80
N ILE A 68 12.03 -1.01 -9.36
CA ILE A 68 11.93 -2.47 -9.43
C ILE A 68 11.89 -2.97 -7.99
N GLU A 69 10.88 -3.74 -7.67
CA GLU A 69 10.79 -4.41 -6.37
C GLU A 69 11.28 -5.84 -6.53
N THR A 70 12.17 -6.24 -5.63
CA THR A 70 12.73 -7.59 -5.65
C THR A 70 13.08 -8.02 -4.23
N PHE A 71 13.40 -9.27 -4.09
CA PHE A 71 13.80 -9.86 -2.81
C PHE A 71 15.28 -10.20 -2.84
N GLY A 72 15.91 -10.11 -1.69
CA GLY A 72 17.32 -10.41 -1.56
C GLY A 72 17.67 -11.05 -0.23
N THR A 73 18.88 -11.55 -0.14
CA THR A 73 19.44 -12.14 1.07
C THR A 73 20.62 -11.31 1.54
N ALA A 74 20.58 -10.93 2.80
CA ALA A 74 21.69 -10.22 3.42
C ALA A 74 22.81 -11.22 3.78
N ILE A 75 24.00 -11.00 3.25
CA ILE A 75 25.16 -11.86 3.47
C ILE A 75 26.35 -11.01 3.96
N ALA A 76 27.24 -11.61 4.69
CA ALA A 76 28.48 -10.94 5.06
C ALA A 76 29.33 -10.69 3.80
N GLN A 77 29.92 -9.51 3.68
CA GLN A 77 30.81 -9.21 2.55
C GLN A 77 32.02 -10.15 2.51
N ASN A 78 32.59 -10.44 3.66
CA ASN A 78 33.66 -11.39 3.80
C ASN A 78 33.19 -12.57 4.62
N SER A 79 33.25 -13.75 4.04
CA SER A 79 32.92 -15.01 4.71
C SER A 79 33.98 -16.03 4.35
N LYS A 80 34.46 -16.78 5.32
CA LYS A 80 35.43 -17.85 5.12
C LYS A 80 34.90 -19.12 5.75
N ALA A 81 34.95 -20.22 5.00
CA ALA A 81 34.55 -21.52 5.49
C ALA A 81 35.79 -22.39 5.71
N TYR A 82 35.86 -22.96 6.86
CA TYR A 82 36.90 -23.91 7.23
C TYR A 82 36.25 -25.29 7.32
N ARG A 83 36.86 -26.26 6.64
CA ARG A 83 36.41 -27.66 6.72
C ARG A 83 37.31 -28.38 7.71
N VAL A 84 36.72 -29.02 8.70
CA VAL A 84 37.42 -29.77 9.73
C VAL A 84 36.73 -31.12 9.89
N GLN A 85 37.54 -32.20 10.02
CA GLN A 85 36.96 -33.50 10.37
C GLN A 85 36.46 -33.47 11.79
N ALA A 86 35.21 -33.84 12.02
CA ALA A 86 34.60 -33.81 13.34
C ALA A 86 35.37 -34.68 14.35
N SER A 87 35.89 -35.81 13.90
CA SER A 87 36.71 -36.73 14.71
C SER A 87 38.00 -36.10 15.21
N ASN A 88 38.53 -35.10 14.49
CA ASN A 88 39.80 -34.43 14.84
C ASN A 88 39.64 -33.24 15.79
N ILE A 89 38.44 -32.93 16.20
CA ILE A 89 38.18 -31.79 17.07
C ILE A 89 38.43 -32.21 18.53
N ASN A 90 39.20 -31.40 19.25
CA ASN A 90 39.48 -31.61 20.65
C ASN A 90 38.53 -30.77 21.51
N GLY A 91 37.67 -31.43 22.28
CA GLY A 91 36.73 -30.78 23.19
C GLY A 91 35.37 -30.54 22.62
N LYS A 92 34.52 -29.89 23.39
CA LYS A 92 33.15 -29.56 23.00
C LYS A 92 33.10 -28.34 22.08
N LEU A 93 32.38 -28.47 20.98
CA LEU A 93 32.15 -27.40 20.03
C LEU A 93 31.09 -26.43 20.57
N ASN A 94 31.49 -25.39 21.21
CA ASN A 94 30.58 -24.30 21.59
C ASN A 94 30.90 -23.06 20.74
N LEU A 95 30.65 -23.18 19.45
CA LEU A 95 31.09 -22.20 18.46
C LEU A 95 29.95 -21.27 17.98
N GLU A 96 28.73 -21.66 18.18
CA GLU A 96 27.60 -20.93 17.59
C GLU A 96 27.49 -19.52 18.17
N ASN A 97 27.43 -18.56 17.24
CA ASN A 97 27.23 -17.14 17.54
C ASN A 97 28.38 -16.48 18.34
N ARG A 98 29.54 -17.12 18.46
CA ARG A 98 30.68 -16.53 19.14
C ARG A 98 31.37 -15.50 18.24
N PHE A 99 31.71 -14.36 18.80
CA PHE A 99 32.57 -13.37 18.14
C PHE A 99 34.03 -13.62 18.47
N VAL A 100 34.86 -13.57 17.44
CA VAL A 100 36.32 -13.76 17.58
C VAL A 100 37.07 -12.59 16.97
N LYS A 101 38.24 -12.30 17.52
CA LYS A 101 39.15 -11.29 16.94
C LYS A 101 40.08 -11.96 15.94
N LYS A 102 40.70 -11.17 15.05
CA LYS A 102 41.75 -11.68 14.18
C LYS A 102 42.88 -12.29 15.00
N GLY A 103 43.31 -13.49 14.63
CA GLY A 103 44.34 -14.25 15.35
C GLY A 103 43.84 -15.06 16.53
N GLU A 104 42.55 -14.92 16.90
CA GLU A 104 41.99 -15.67 18.02
C GLU A 104 41.75 -17.13 17.63
N LYS A 105 41.99 -18.03 18.55
CA LYS A 105 41.79 -19.46 18.36
C LYS A 105 40.29 -19.77 18.36
N ILE A 106 39.80 -20.36 17.26
CA ILE A 106 38.42 -20.82 17.13
C ILE A 106 38.23 -22.17 17.80
N LEU A 107 39.12 -23.12 17.49
CA LEU A 107 39.11 -24.46 18.09
C LEU A 107 40.50 -25.07 18.08
N THR A 108 40.66 -26.12 18.87
CA THR A 108 41.88 -26.93 18.93
C THR A 108 41.61 -28.29 18.32
N LEU A 109 42.60 -28.81 17.60
CA LEU A 109 42.54 -30.12 16.96
C LEU A 109 43.30 -31.14 17.82
N LYS A 110 42.95 -32.41 17.67
CA LYS A 110 43.59 -33.52 18.42
C LYS A 110 45.06 -33.74 18.02
N ASP A 111 45.40 -33.37 16.79
CA ASP A 111 46.77 -33.44 16.29
C ASP A 111 47.69 -32.33 16.85
N GLY A 112 47.17 -31.51 17.75
CA GLY A 112 47.87 -30.37 18.32
C GLY A 112 47.72 -29.07 17.56
N GLY A 113 47.15 -29.13 16.39
CA GLY A 113 46.85 -27.93 15.57
C GLY A 113 45.74 -27.09 16.18
N SER A 114 45.62 -25.89 15.66
CA SER A 114 44.52 -24.97 16.04
C SER A 114 43.99 -24.24 14.84
N LEU A 115 42.68 -24.08 14.77
CA LEU A 115 42.05 -23.24 13.80
C LEU A 115 42.00 -21.79 14.33
N ILE A 116 42.62 -20.89 13.59
CA ILE A 116 42.78 -19.49 13.98
C ILE A 116 41.96 -18.60 13.04
N ALA A 117 41.36 -17.56 13.60
CA ALA A 117 40.53 -16.60 12.84
C ALA A 117 41.41 -15.68 11.97
N ASP A 118 41.22 -15.70 10.68
CA ASP A 118 41.93 -14.83 9.73
C ASP A 118 41.55 -13.36 9.85
N PHE A 119 40.34 -13.11 10.29
CA PHE A 119 39.81 -11.74 10.52
C PHE A 119 38.83 -11.78 11.71
N ALA A 120 38.46 -10.63 12.19
CA ALA A 120 37.47 -10.52 13.27
C ALA A 120 36.06 -10.74 12.71
N GLY A 121 35.31 -11.60 13.38
CA GLY A 121 33.99 -11.92 12.86
C GLY A 121 33.16 -12.80 13.79
N LYS A 122 32.04 -13.23 13.31
CA LYS A 122 31.14 -14.14 14.01
C LYS A 122 31.32 -15.55 13.49
N VAL A 123 31.47 -16.47 14.39
CA VAL A 123 31.67 -17.88 14.06
C VAL A 123 30.30 -18.57 13.98
N GLY A 124 30.07 -19.26 12.87
CA GLY A 124 28.96 -20.15 12.68
C GLY A 124 29.39 -21.59 12.54
N LYS A 125 28.48 -22.50 12.76
CA LYS A 125 28.70 -23.93 12.61
C LYS A 125 27.74 -24.49 11.59
N ARG A 126 28.22 -25.28 10.65
CA ARG A 126 27.40 -25.98 9.71
C ARG A 126 27.81 -27.45 9.59
N GLU A 127 26.91 -28.32 9.93
CA GLU A 127 27.15 -29.75 9.77
C GLU A 127 26.80 -30.17 8.34
N ILE A 128 27.64 -31.03 7.77
CA ILE A 128 27.41 -31.62 6.47
C ILE A 128 26.81 -33.01 6.69
N ALA A 129 25.79 -33.34 5.98
CA ALA A 129 25.18 -34.65 6.05
C ALA A 129 26.20 -35.74 5.65
N GLN A 130 26.19 -36.82 6.41
CA GLN A 130 27.05 -37.98 6.12
C GLN A 130 26.81 -38.48 4.70
N GLY A 131 27.88 -38.90 4.05
CA GLY A 131 27.84 -39.49 2.70
C GLY A 131 27.94 -38.51 1.54
N VAL A 132 27.68 -37.22 1.74
CA VAL A 132 27.79 -36.22 0.66
C VAL A 132 29.26 -35.93 0.32
N LEU A 133 30.17 -36.02 1.27
CA LEU A 133 31.58 -35.75 1.10
C LEU A 133 32.47 -36.85 1.71
N GLY A 134 31.93 -38.01 1.94
CA GLY A 134 32.69 -39.23 2.33
C GLY A 134 33.17 -39.30 3.77
N SER A 135 33.02 -38.30 4.57
CA SER A 135 33.40 -38.31 5.99
C SER A 135 32.60 -37.30 6.79
N GLU A 136 32.54 -37.49 8.07
CA GLU A 136 31.91 -36.54 8.98
C GLU A 136 32.71 -35.23 8.99
N SER A 137 32.37 -34.34 8.07
CA SER A 137 32.98 -33.04 7.93
C SER A 137 32.10 -31.97 8.56
N LEU A 138 32.75 -31.12 9.33
CA LEU A 138 32.14 -29.93 9.93
C LEU A 138 32.64 -28.71 9.18
N ILE A 139 31.72 -27.90 8.70
CA ILE A 139 32.05 -26.58 8.16
C ILE A 139 31.85 -25.54 9.25
N ILE A 140 32.91 -24.81 9.52
CA ILE A 140 32.90 -23.67 10.43
C ILE A 140 33.00 -22.42 9.57
N THR A 141 32.05 -21.51 9.68
CA THR A 141 32.10 -20.25 8.96
C THR A 141 32.60 -19.14 9.87
N LEU A 142 33.33 -18.21 9.30
CA LEU A 142 33.73 -16.96 9.94
C LEU A 142 33.21 -15.82 9.05
N ASP A 143 32.28 -15.05 9.59
CA ASP A 143 31.58 -14.01 8.87
C ASP A 143 31.90 -12.63 9.41
N ASP A 144 32.43 -11.74 8.56
CA ASP A 144 32.66 -10.34 8.94
C ASP A 144 31.37 -9.57 8.82
N LEU A 145 30.79 -9.22 9.94
CA LEU A 145 29.49 -8.50 9.97
C LEU A 145 29.63 -6.97 9.91
N LYS A 146 30.84 -6.44 9.70
CA LYS A 146 31.00 -4.98 9.56
C LYS A 146 30.33 -4.43 8.32
N LYS A 147 30.36 -5.20 7.25
CA LYS A 147 29.70 -4.84 5.99
C LYS A 147 28.82 -5.99 5.53
N ILE A 148 27.59 -5.63 5.20
CA ILE A 148 26.60 -6.55 4.69
C ILE A 148 26.35 -6.24 3.22
N VAL A 149 26.36 -7.26 2.40
CA VAL A 149 25.99 -7.18 0.99
C VAL A 149 24.60 -7.81 0.88
N ILE A 150 23.77 -7.23 0.03
CA ILE A 150 22.45 -7.80 -0.23
C ILE A 150 22.49 -8.40 -1.64
N ASP A 151 22.40 -9.71 -1.68
CA ASP A 151 22.34 -10.45 -2.93
C ASP A 151 20.88 -10.48 -3.39
N ILE A 152 20.61 -9.85 -4.53
CA ILE A 152 19.25 -9.72 -5.07
C ILE A 152 19.12 -10.47 -6.40
N LYS A 153 17.95 -11.01 -6.65
CA LYS A 153 17.63 -11.64 -7.93
C LYS A 153 16.81 -10.70 -8.77
N VAL A 154 17.41 -10.16 -9.81
CA VAL A 154 16.73 -9.22 -10.72
C VAL A 154 16.22 -9.98 -11.93
N PRO A 155 14.93 -9.82 -12.32
CA PRO A 155 14.43 -10.45 -13.54
C PRO A 155 15.19 -9.97 -14.78
N GLU A 156 15.38 -10.87 -15.72
CA GLU A 156 16.20 -10.65 -16.92
C GLU A 156 15.79 -9.42 -17.72
N ASN A 157 14.51 -9.14 -17.79
CA ASN A 157 13.98 -7.97 -18.52
C ASN A 157 14.44 -6.62 -17.95
N TYR A 158 14.99 -6.60 -16.73
CA TYR A 158 15.50 -5.37 -16.12
C TYR A 158 17.03 -5.28 -16.13
N VAL A 159 17.74 -6.32 -16.52
CA VAL A 159 19.20 -6.36 -16.46
C VAL A 159 19.82 -5.22 -17.30
N GLY A 160 19.22 -4.91 -18.44
CA GLY A 160 19.72 -3.84 -19.33
C GLY A 160 19.65 -2.43 -18.76
N VAL A 161 18.88 -2.20 -17.70
CA VAL A 161 18.78 -0.88 -17.06
C VAL A 161 19.59 -0.77 -15.77
N LEU A 162 20.18 -1.88 -15.32
CA LEU A 162 21.02 -1.88 -14.13
C LEU A 162 22.36 -1.23 -14.40
N LYS A 163 22.77 -0.34 -13.51
CA LYS A 163 24.07 0.36 -13.57
C LYS A 163 24.59 0.54 -12.16
N THR A 164 25.90 0.52 -12.04
CA THR A 164 26.56 0.83 -10.76
C THR A 164 26.20 2.24 -10.32
N GLY A 165 25.90 2.39 -9.04
CA GLY A 165 25.53 3.68 -8.45
C GLY A 165 24.03 3.93 -8.37
N LEU A 166 23.20 2.98 -8.78
CA LEU A 166 21.76 3.10 -8.59
C LEU A 166 21.40 3.10 -7.11
N ARG A 167 20.45 3.95 -6.75
CA ARG A 167 19.93 3.99 -5.39
C ARG A 167 18.98 2.84 -5.16
N ALA A 168 19.13 2.20 -4.02
CA ALA A 168 18.21 1.16 -3.59
C ALA A 168 17.77 1.41 -2.15
N GLU A 169 16.54 1.04 -1.87
CA GLU A 169 15.98 1.07 -0.52
C GLU A 169 15.68 -0.36 -0.10
N VAL A 170 16.17 -0.72 1.05
CA VAL A 170 16.02 -2.06 1.60
C VAL A 170 15.18 -2.01 2.85
N THR A 171 14.13 -2.81 2.88
CA THR A 171 13.31 -3.02 4.07
C THR A 171 13.46 -4.45 4.55
N SER A 172 13.37 -4.65 5.84
CA SER A 172 13.43 -5.98 6.44
C SER A 172 12.24 -6.17 7.37
N SER A 173 11.66 -7.34 7.35
CA SER A 173 10.58 -7.68 8.28
C SER A 173 11.05 -7.65 9.76
N ALA A 174 12.35 -7.84 9.98
CA ALA A 174 12.91 -7.82 11.32
C ALA A 174 13.11 -6.41 11.88
N TYR A 175 13.18 -5.40 11.04
CA TYR A 175 13.47 -4.03 11.43
C TYR A 175 12.53 -3.04 10.76
N LYS A 176 11.90 -2.19 11.54
CA LYS A 176 11.03 -1.12 11.05
C LYS A 176 11.84 0.09 10.52
N LYS A 177 12.88 -0.19 9.76
CA LYS A 177 13.78 0.84 9.24
C LYS A 177 14.07 0.59 7.76
N VAL A 178 14.10 1.66 6.99
CA VAL A 178 14.51 1.63 5.58
C VAL A 178 16.00 1.94 5.52
N PHE A 179 16.77 1.06 4.90
CA PHE A 179 18.21 1.25 4.68
C PHE A 179 18.41 1.73 3.24
N LYS A 180 19.08 2.86 3.07
CA LYS A 180 19.45 3.38 1.76
C LYS A 180 20.82 2.84 1.39
N VAL A 181 20.93 2.20 0.25
CA VAL A 181 22.16 1.57 -0.24
C VAL A 181 22.40 1.99 -1.69
N UNK A 182 23.52 1.74 -2.09
CA UNK A 182 23.82 2.03 -3.45
C UNK A 182 24.19 0.75 -4.09
N UNK A 183 23.84 0.59 -5.01
CA UNK A 183 24.16 -0.53 -5.76
C UNK A 183 25.34 -0.44 -6.53
#